data_b60f1bc6a5984d895bc9e9ddc48ac612
#
_entry.id   b60f1bc6a5984d895bc9e9ddc48ac612
#
_cell.length_a   1.000
_cell.length_b   1.000
_cell.length_c   1.000
_cell.angle_alpha   90.00
_cell.angle_beta   90.00
_cell.angle_gamma   90.00
#
_symmetry.space_group_name_H-M   'P 1'
#
loop_
_entity.id
_entity.type
_entity.pdbx_description
1 polymer ?
#
loop_
_entity_poly.entity_id
_entity_poly.type
_entity_poly.pdbx_seq_one_letter_code
_entity_poly.pdbx_strand_id
1 'polypeptide(L)'
;MKAFVLDNFELPSSPSSDFEADTNRTAASHIHHLWEILTRQADKHIEGSSLIPLPHSYIVPGGRFGEIYYWDSYFTMLGLATSGRYDMIENMLDNFAHLLDNIGFIPNGNRTYFLGRSQPPFFAAMVNLL
;
A
#
# COMPACT_ATOMS: atom_id res chain seq x y z
N MET A 1 9.62 15.01 25.27
CA MET A 1 9.75 14.11 24.11
C MET A 1 8.46 14.02 23.31
N LYS A 2 7.29 13.64 23.93
CA LYS A 2 6.00 13.54 23.19
C LYS A 2 5.59 14.84 22.49
N ALA A 3 5.67 15.99 23.14
CA ALA A 3 5.36 17.28 22.54
C ALA A 3 6.27 17.57 21.32
N PHE A 4 7.56 17.38 21.45
CA PHE A 4 8.51 17.55 20.35
C PHE A 4 8.17 16.68 19.13
N VAL A 5 7.78 15.42 19.36
CA VAL A 5 7.39 14.52 18.25
C VAL A 5 6.13 15.02 17.55
N LEU A 6 5.11 15.44 18.32
CA LEU A 6 3.85 15.93 17.77
C LEU A 6 4.00 17.28 17.06
N ASP A 7 4.97 18.10 17.47
CA ASP A 7 5.23 19.44 16.89
C ASP A 7 6.08 19.36 15.62
N ASN A 8 6.85 18.28 15.44
CA ASN A 8 7.84 18.19 14.36
C ASN A 8 7.64 17.01 13.39
N PHE A 9 6.71 16.09 13.71
CA PHE A 9 6.43 14.91 12.87
C PHE A 9 4.93 14.73 12.72
N GLU A 10 4.48 14.55 11.50
CA GLU A 10 3.17 13.98 11.26
C GLU A 10 3.22 12.49 11.59
N LEU A 11 2.61 12.12 12.70
CA LEU A 11 2.46 10.71 13.03
C LEU A 11 1.45 10.10 12.04
N PRO A 12 1.76 8.94 11.44
CA PRO A 12 0.78 8.24 10.65
C PRO A 12 -0.47 8.07 11.52
N SER A 13 -1.59 8.61 11.06
CA SER A 13 -2.88 8.24 11.63
C SER A 13 -2.99 6.73 11.39
N SER A 14 -2.73 5.95 12.43
CA SER A 14 -2.87 4.51 12.34
C SER A 14 -4.36 4.19 12.30
N PRO A 15 -4.92 3.80 11.15
CA PRO A 15 -6.29 3.29 11.12
C PRO A 15 -6.45 2.04 11.98
N SER A 16 -5.31 1.44 12.36
CA SER A 16 -5.27 0.20 13.14
C SER A 16 -5.45 0.38 14.64
N SER A 17 -5.38 1.62 15.18
CA SER A 17 -5.59 1.82 16.63
C SER A 17 -7.04 1.60 17.08
N ASP A 18 -7.99 1.77 16.16
CA ASP A 18 -9.42 1.68 16.45
C ASP A 18 -10.08 0.43 15.82
N PHE A 19 -9.26 -0.44 15.20
CA PHE A 19 -9.77 -1.68 14.64
C PHE A 19 -9.93 -2.74 15.73
N GLU A 20 -11.19 -2.99 16.11
CA GLU A 20 -11.56 -4.15 16.93
C GLU A 20 -12.03 -5.28 16.03
N ALA A 21 -11.41 -6.46 16.19
CA ALA A 21 -11.84 -7.65 15.48
C ALA A 21 -13.22 -8.10 15.97
N ASP A 22 -14.23 -8.03 15.11
CA ASP A 22 -15.53 -8.59 15.41
C ASP A 22 -15.50 -10.10 15.20
N THR A 23 -15.48 -10.84 16.29
CA THR A 23 -15.42 -12.31 16.31
C THR A 23 -16.67 -12.99 15.75
N ASN A 24 -17.77 -12.24 15.54
CA ASN A 24 -19.01 -12.75 14.97
C ASN A 24 -19.03 -12.68 13.43
N ARG A 25 -18.04 -12.03 12.80
CA ARG A 25 -17.95 -11.97 11.33
C ARG A 25 -17.43 -13.28 10.76
N THR A 26 -17.95 -13.65 9.59
CA THR A 26 -17.34 -14.71 8.79
C THR A 26 -15.96 -14.25 8.28
N ALA A 27 -15.05 -15.18 7.98
CA ALA A 27 -13.73 -14.85 7.44
C ALA A 27 -13.83 -13.97 6.17
N ALA A 28 -14.75 -14.29 5.25
CA ALA A 28 -14.97 -13.51 4.04
C ALA A 28 -15.41 -12.07 4.36
N SER A 29 -16.38 -11.88 5.25
CA SER A 29 -16.86 -10.56 5.66
C SER A 29 -15.76 -9.76 6.36
N HIS A 30 -14.91 -10.43 7.16
CA HIS A 30 -13.77 -9.80 7.80
C HIS A 30 -12.73 -9.31 6.78
N ILE A 31 -12.39 -10.14 5.78
CA ILE A 31 -11.46 -9.79 4.69
C ILE A 31 -12.01 -8.59 3.89
N HIS A 32 -13.30 -8.58 3.53
CA HIS A 32 -13.89 -7.45 2.83
C HIS A 32 -13.78 -6.13 3.62
N HIS A 33 -13.94 -6.19 4.93
CA HIS A 33 -13.78 -5.02 5.78
C HIS A 33 -12.31 -4.56 5.87
N LEU A 34 -11.36 -5.50 5.87
CA LEU A 34 -9.93 -5.17 5.88
C LEU A 34 -9.50 -4.39 4.64
N TRP A 35 -10.09 -4.61 3.46
CA TRP A 35 -9.75 -3.84 2.26
C TRP A 35 -9.93 -2.32 2.46
N GLU A 36 -10.98 -1.91 3.17
CA GLU A 36 -11.22 -0.49 3.46
C GLU A 36 -10.17 0.08 4.43
N ILE A 37 -9.83 -0.68 5.47
CA ILE A 37 -8.86 -0.28 6.49
C ILE A 37 -7.44 -0.20 5.93
N LEU A 38 -7.08 -1.12 5.05
CA LEU A 38 -5.75 -1.22 4.45
C LEU A 38 -5.58 -0.32 3.21
N THR A 39 -6.66 0.31 2.72
CA THR A 39 -6.59 1.26 1.62
C THR A 39 -5.89 2.53 2.06
N ARG A 40 -4.95 2.99 1.24
CA ARG A 40 -4.36 4.32 1.29
C ARG A 40 -4.85 5.12 0.09
N GLN A 41 -5.14 6.38 0.31
CA GLN A 41 -5.45 7.31 -0.78
C GLN A 41 -4.16 7.73 -1.49
N ALA A 42 -4.30 8.35 -2.67
CA ALA A 42 -3.17 8.95 -3.38
C ALA A 42 -2.32 9.82 -2.43
N ASP A 43 -1.01 9.65 -2.50
CA ASP A 43 -0.09 10.34 -1.62
C ASP A 43 0.09 11.81 -2.04
N LYS A 44 0.33 12.66 -1.05
CA LYS A 44 0.79 14.04 -1.28
C LYS A 44 2.28 14.13 -1.03
N HIS A 45 2.95 14.95 -1.84
CA HIS A 45 4.36 15.24 -1.59
C HIS A 45 4.49 16.02 -0.26
N ILE A 46 5.33 15.52 0.63
CA ILE A 46 5.68 16.17 1.89
C ILE A 46 7.19 16.38 1.87
N GLU A 47 7.62 17.64 2.00
CA GLU A 47 9.04 17.98 2.00
C GLU A 47 9.76 17.30 3.17
N GLY A 48 10.93 16.71 2.92
CA GLY A 48 11.71 15.98 3.92
C GLY A 48 11.19 14.56 4.23
N SER A 49 10.04 14.14 3.67
CA SER A 49 9.54 12.77 3.81
C SER A 49 10.37 11.79 2.97
N SER A 50 10.57 10.59 3.51
CA SER A 50 11.14 9.48 2.74
C SER A 50 10.11 8.77 1.85
N LEU A 51 8.81 9.10 1.99
CA LEU A 51 7.76 8.50 1.17
C LEU A 51 7.88 9.01 -0.27
N ILE A 52 7.91 8.08 -1.22
CA ILE A 52 7.80 8.36 -2.65
C ILE A 52 6.30 8.38 -2.94
N PRO A 53 5.73 9.57 -3.28
CA PRO A 53 4.29 9.71 -3.41
C PRO A 53 3.77 8.94 -4.63
N LEU A 54 2.64 8.30 -4.46
CA LEU A 54 1.94 7.54 -5.50
C LEU A 54 0.65 8.27 -5.91
N PRO A 55 0.35 8.35 -7.22
CA PRO A 55 -0.77 9.14 -7.74
C PRO A 55 -2.16 8.50 -7.53
N HIS A 56 -2.23 7.20 -7.28
CA HIS A 56 -3.48 6.48 -7.12
C HIS A 56 -3.59 5.81 -5.76
N SER A 57 -4.80 5.43 -5.35
CA SER A 57 -5.03 4.66 -4.14
C SER A 57 -4.42 3.26 -4.23
N TYR A 58 -4.05 2.69 -3.10
CA TYR A 58 -3.40 1.38 -3.02
C TYR A 58 -3.69 0.67 -1.70
N ILE A 59 -3.46 -0.63 -1.65
CA ILE A 59 -3.56 -1.46 -0.45
C ILE A 59 -2.18 -1.68 0.15
N VAL A 60 -2.08 -1.55 1.46
CA VAL A 60 -0.86 -1.87 2.23
C VAL A 60 -1.01 -3.22 2.94
N PRO A 61 0.10 -3.92 3.25
CA PRO A 61 0.02 -5.20 3.98
C PRO A 61 -0.55 -5.08 5.39
N GLY A 62 -0.46 -3.90 6.02
CA GLY A 62 -0.99 -3.63 7.34
C GLY A 62 0.02 -3.81 8.48
N GLY A 63 -0.43 -3.61 9.71
CA GLY A 63 0.43 -3.58 10.87
C GLY A 63 1.48 -2.46 10.75
N ARG A 64 2.75 -2.80 10.88
CA ARG A 64 3.88 -1.86 10.72
C ARG A 64 4.21 -1.53 9.25
N PHE A 65 3.60 -2.22 8.29
CA PHE A 65 3.86 -2.04 6.85
C PHE A 65 2.84 -1.08 6.27
N GLY A 66 3.16 0.21 6.32
CA GLY A 66 2.29 1.31 5.86
C GLY A 66 2.52 1.73 4.41
N GLU A 67 3.47 1.10 3.72
CA GLU A 67 3.88 1.35 2.35
C GLU A 67 3.30 0.31 1.38
N ILE A 68 3.28 0.62 0.08
CA ILE A 68 3.10 -0.42 -0.94
C ILE A 68 4.41 -1.23 -1.03
N TYR A 69 4.31 -2.56 -1.06
CA TYR A 69 5.44 -3.46 -1.25
C TYR A 69 5.28 -4.22 -2.54
N TYR A 70 6.37 -4.37 -3.31
CA TYR A 70 6.31 -4.82 -4.70
C TYR A 70 5.67 -6.20 -4.84
N TRP A 71 6.36 -7.28 -4.45
CA TRP A 71 5.85 -8.63 -4.69
C TRP A 71 4.65 -9.00 -3.80
N ASP A 72 4.57 -8.40 -2.58
CA ASP A 72 3.43 -8.57 -1.66
C ASP A 72 2.13 -8.13 -2.32
N SER A 73 2.20 -7.08 -3.15
CA SER A 73 1.05 -6.55 -3.89
C SER A 73 0.44 -7.57 -4.86
N TYR A 74 1.23 -8.49 -5.43
CA TYR A 74 0.68 -9.54 -6.28
C TYR A 74 -0.30 -10.43 -5.50
N PHE A 75 0.09 -10.87 -4.31
CA PHE A 75 -0.78 -11.71 -3.48
C PHE A 75 -2.00 -10.94 -2.97
N THR A 76 -1.83 -9.66 -2.68
CA THR A 76 -2.95 -8.74 -2.37
C THR A 76 -3.91 -8.64 -3.55
N MET A 77 -3.40 -8.48 -4.78
CA MET A 77 -4.21 -8.39 -6.01
C MET A 77 -4.98 -9.68 -6.29
N LEU A 78 -4.43 -10.87 -5.99
CA LEU A 78 -5.17 -12.13 -6.06
C LEU A 78 -6.42 -12.10 -5.15
N GLY A 79 -6.26 -11.58 -3.93
CA GLY A 79 -7.37 -11.39 -3.00
C GLY A 79 -8.39 -10.35 -3.48
N LEU A 80 -7.91 -9.24 -4.06
CA LEU A 80 -8.77 -8.20 -4.65
C LEU A 80 -9.56 -8.74 -5.83
N ALA A 81 -8.95 -9.50 -6.73
CA ALA A 81 -9.62 -10.15 -7.87
C ALA A 81 -10.74 -11.08 -7.39
N THR A 82 -10.46 -11.90 -6.36
CA THR A 82 -11.48 -12.77 -5.74
C THR A 82 -12.63 -11.96 -5.14
N SER A 83 -12.35 -10.73 -4.69
CA SER A 83 -13.34 -9.80 -4.13
C SER A 83 -13.99 -8.91 -5.19
N GLY A 84 -13.66 -9.06 -6.49
CA GLY A 84 -14.19 -8.27 -7.60
C GLY A 84 -13.70 -6.82 -7.63
N ARG A 85 -12.60 -6.50 -6.96
CA ARG A 85 -12.06 -5.12 -6.84
C ARG A 85 -10.98 -4.84 -7.88
N TYR A 86 -11.32 -4.96 -9.14
CA TYR A 86 -10.41 -4.75 -10.27
C TYR A 86 -9.96 -3.30 -10.42
N ASP A 87 -10.81 -2.35 -10.05
CA ASP A 87 -10.47 -0.92 -9.97
C ASP A 87 -9.26 -0.64 -9.07
N MET A 88 -9.17 -1.34 -7.95
CA MET A 88 -8.03 -1.21 -7.04
C MET A 88 -6.77 -1.89 -7.62
N ILE A 89 -6.92 -3.01 -8.33
CA ILE A 89 -5.80 -3.67 -9.02
C ILE A 89 -5.23 -2.72 -10.08
N GLU A 90 -6.08 -2.09 -10.90
CA GLU A 90 -5.68 -1.11 -11.89
C GLU A 90 -4.91 0.06 -11.26
N ASN A 91 -5.44 0.67 -10.20
CA ASN A 91 -4.78 1.74 -9.46
C ASN A 91 -3.39 1.33 -8.95
N MET A 92 -3.25 0.12 -8.42
CA MET A 92 -1.97 -0.38 -7.92
C MET A 92 -0.99 -0.65 -9.07
N LEU A 93 -1.46 -1.12 -10.22
CA LEU A 93 -0.63 -1.29 -11.42
C LEU A 93 -0.14 0.05 -11.96
N ASP A 94 -1.02 1.05 -12.02
CA ASP A 94 -0.66 2.41 -12.44
C ASP A 94 0.37 3.03 -11.50
N ASN A 95 0.28 2.78 -10.21
CA ASN A 95 1.29 3.18 -9.26
C ASN A 95 2.65 2.51 -9.53
N PHE A 96 2.69 1.23 -9.88
CA PHE A 96 3.95 0.56 -10.25
C PHE A 96 4.49 1.06 -11.59
N ALA A 97 3.63 1.34 -12.57
CA ALA A 97 4.03 1.98 -13.82
C ALA A 97 4.61 3.38 -13.58
N HIS A 98 3.97 4.18 -12.71
CA HIS A 98 4.49 5.46 -12.26
C HIS A 98 5.89 5.36 -11.63
N LEU A 99 6.15 4.35 -10.80
CA LEU A 99 7.49 4.12 -10.25
C LEU A 99 8.50 3.74 -11.34
N LEU A 100 8.12 2.93 -12.32
CA LEU A 100 8.97 2.60 -13.47
C LEU A 100 9.33 3.84 -14.29
N ASP A 101 8.36 4.70 -14.56
CA ASP A 101 8.56 5.91 -15.37
C ASP A 101 9.44 6.95 -14.65
N ASN A 102 9.30 7.09 -13.34
CA ASN A 102 9.99 8.16 -12.59
C ASN A 102 11.31 7.71 -11.94
N ILE A 103 11.48 6.41 -11.65
CA ILE A 103 12.64 5.87 -10.96
C ILE A 103 13.45 4.94 -11.86
N GLY A 104 12.81 4.34 -12.88
CA GLY A 104 13.41 3.37 -13.78
C GLY A 104 13.31 1.90 -13.32
N PHE A 105 12.78 1.65 -12.13
CA PHE A 105 12.51 0.30 -11.61
C PHE A 105 11.47 0.36 -10.49
N ILE A 106 10.90 -0.80 -10.11
CA ILE A 106 10.01 -0.91 -8.95
C ILE A 106 10.86 -1.23 -7.73
N PRO A 107 10.97 -0.29 -6.75
CA PRO A 107 11.70 -0.56 -5.52
C PRO A 107 10.96 -1.56 -4.62
N ASN A 108 11.64 -2.05 -3.59
CA ASN A 108 11.06 -2.95 -2.59
C ASN A 108 9.74 -2.41 -1.97
N GLY A 109 9.65 -1.09 -1.82
CA GLY A 109 8.48 -0.33 -1.39
C GLY A 109 8.69 1.15 -1.68
N ASN A 110 7.64 1.96 -1.58
CA ASN A 110 7.68 3.38 -1.97
C ASN A 110 8.32 4.29 -0.91
N ARG A 111 9.56 3.97 -0.51
CA ARG A 111 10.39 4.81 0.36
C ARG A 111 11.79 5.01 -0.23
N THR A 112 12.36 6.18 -0.05
CA THR A 112 13.70 6.49 -0.59
C THR A 112 14.80 5.56 -0.08
N TYR A 113 14.69 5.03 1.14
CA TYR A 113 15.64 4.07 1.67
C TYR A 113 15.50 2.65 1.07
N PHE A 114 14.49 2.41 0.23
CA PHE A 114 14.33 1.17 -0.55
C PHE A 114 14.88 1.26 -1.97
N LEU A 115 15.37 2.43 -2.41
CA LEU A 115 15.89 2.62 -3.77
C LEU A 115 17.14 1.77 -4.09
N GLY A 116 17.80 1.23 -3.09
CA GLY A 116 18.95 0.32 -3.29
C GLY A 116 18.58 -1.13 -3.61
N ARG A 117 17.28 -1.49 -3.66
CA ARG A 117 16.84 -2.87 -3.87
C ARG A 117 15.43 -2.98 -4.41
N SER A 118 15.15 -4.10 -5.08
CA SER A 118 13.82 -4.51 -5.52
C SER A 118 13.46 -5.87 -4.91
N GLN A 119 12.25 -6.31 -5.15
CA GLN A 119 11.74 -7.65 -4.82
C GLN A 119 11.60 -8.50 -6.10
N PRO A 120 11.26 -9.81 -6.01
CA PRO A 120 11.03 -10.66 -7.18
C PRO A 120 10.05 -10.04 -8.18
N PRO A 121 10.28 -10.17 -9.51
CA PRO A 121 9.60 -9.40 -10.55
C PRO A 121 8.20 -9.97 -10.88
N PHE A 122 7.20 -9.60 -10.10
CA PHE A 122 5.81 -10.05 -10.29
C PHE A 122 4.98 -9.12 -11.17
N PHE A 123 5.51 -8.00 -11.70
CA PHE A 123 4.72 -6.99 -12.42
C PHE A 123 3.97 -7.58 -13.62
N ALA A 124 4.62 -8.42 -14.44
CA ALA A 124 3.94 -9.08 -15.56
C ALA A 124 2.81 -10.01 -15.11
N ALA A 125 2.98 -10.69 -13.97
CA ALA A 125 1.92 -11.53 -13.41
C ALA A 125 0.75 -10.68 -12.87
N MET A 126 1.03 -9.50 -12.32
CA MET A 126 0.00 -8.54 -11.89
C MET A 126 -0.81 -8.02 -13.07
N VAL A 127 -0.15 -7.63 -14.18
CA VAL A 127 -0.84 -7.18 -15.40
C VAL A 127 -1.78 -8.25 -15.96
N ASN A 128 -1.43 -9.52 -15.85
CA ASN A 128 -2.29 -10.62 -16.31
C ASN A 128 -3.54 -10.86 -15.43
N LEU A 129 -3.73 -10.10 -14.35
CA LEU A 129 -4.93 -10.19 -13.52
C LEU A 129 -6.08 -9.30 -14.04
N LEU A 130 -5.77 -8.33 -14.90
CA LEU A 130 -6.74 -7.48 -15.61
C LEU A 130 -7.15 -8.12 -16.92
#